data_f4e508887a4ba38ef2f076581a3c24f2
#
_entry.id   f4e508887a4ba38ef2f076581a3c24f2
#
_cell.length_a   1.000
_cell.length_b   1.000
_cell.length_c   1.000
_cell.angle_alpha   90.00
_cell.angle_beta   90.00
_cell.angle_gamma   90.00
#
_symmetry.space_group_name_H-M   'P 1'
#
loop_
_entity.id
_entity.type
_entity.pdbx_description
1 polymer ?
#
loop_
_entity_poly.entity_id
_entity_poly.type
_entity_poly.pdbx_seq_one_letter_code
_entity_poly.pdbx_strand_id
1 'polypeptide(L)'
;YWSPVDWYNGGMEHTTLHLLYSRFWHKFLYDCGLVPTKEPYNKRTSHGMILAENGEKMSKSRGNVINPDDIIDAYGADTFRLYEMFIGPFDQVAMWSDESLMGVYRFVGKVFNLFKKVYKDVKPSEQDLRAMHKCILEVTERVDQMKFNTAVSSLMTYVNYLSGLEKIAPELYETLLKLMCPFTPHLAEEMWARLGHNSLVITESWPKGDAKLAQDNVVT
;
A
#
# COMPACT_ATOMS: atom_id res chain seq x y z
N TYR A 1 14.15 12.01 -21.33
CA TYR A 1 14.18 10.95 -20.32
C TYR A 1 13.00 11.02 -19.35
N TRP A 2 12.58 12.23 -18.94
CA TRP A 2 11.50 12.44 -17.96
C TRP A 2 10.12 12.70 -18.60
N SER A 3 10.00 12.74 -19.91
CA SER A 3 8.76 12.96 -20.64
C SER A 3 8.60 11.93 -21.75
N PRO A 4 7.39 11.40 -21.95
CA PRO A 4 6.16 11.68 -21.19
C PRO A 4 6.20 11.08 -19.76
N VAL A 5 5.42 11.66 -18.85
CA VAL A 5 5.26 11.13 -17.49
C VAL A 5 4.42 9.86 -17.56
N ASP A 6 4.86 8.79 -16.90
CA ASP A 6 4.20 7.48 -16.99
C ASP A 6 2.81 7.50 -16.37
N TRP A 7 2.65 8.17 -15.23
CA TRP A 7 1.40 8.17 -14.50
C TRP A 7 1.14 9.48 -13.76
N TYR A 8 0.06 10.15 -14.12
CA TYR A 8 -0.47 11.33 -13.44
C TYR A 8 -1.56 10.90 -12.46
N ASN A 9 -1.34 11.14 -11.17
CA ASN A 9 -2.29 10.79 -10.11
C ASN A 9 -2.63 12.04 -9.29
N GLY A 10 -3.92 12.40 -9.22
CA GLY A 10 -4.36 13.60 -8.53
C GLY A 10 -5.88 13.69 -8.42
N GLY A 11 -6.37 14.67 -7.65
CA GLY A 11 -7.80 14.90 -7.46
C GLY A 11 -8.54 15.28 -8.76
N MET A 12 -9.86 15.05 -8.78
CA MET A 12 -10.72 15.37 -9.94
C MET A 12 -10.73 16.85 -10.29
N GLU A 13 -10.54 17.75 -9.32
CA GLU A 13 -10.47 19.20 -9.51
C GLU A 13 -9.39 19.62 -10.50
N HIS A 14 -8.29 18.89 -10.57
CA HIS A 14 -7.19 19.15 -11.49
C HIS A 14 -7.54 18.89 -12.97
N THR A 15 -8.69 18.30 -13.26
CA THR A 15 -9.17 18.14 -14.63
C THR A 15 -9.35 19.51 -15.31
N THR A 16 -9.85 20.49 -14.59
CA THR A 16 -10.07 21.86 -15.05
C THR A 16 -8.99 22.85 -14.59
N LEU A 17 -7.99 22.38 -13.83
CA LEU A 17 -6.87 23.17 -13.31
C LEU A 17 -5.56 22.69 -13.94
N HIS A 18 -4.74 22.01 -13.15
CA HIS A 18 -3.38 21.62 -13.56
C HIS A 18 -3.36 20.77 -14.83
N LEU A 19 -4.24 19.80 -14.97
CA LEU A 19 -4.28 18.94 -16.16
C LEU A 19 -4.61 19.75 -17.43
N LEU A 20 -5.51 20.73 -17.34
CA LEU A 20 -5.88 21.55 -18.49
C LEU A 20 -4.69 22.40 -18.98
N TYR A 21 -4.10 23.20 -18.08
CA TYR A 21 -3.04 24.13 -18.52
C TYR A 21 -1.69 23.45 -18.76
N SER A 22 -1.37 22.36 -18.06
CA SER A 22 -0.14 21.60 -18.33
C SER A 22 -0.20 20.92 -19.71
N ARG A 23 -1.35 20.36 -20.11
CA ARG A 23 -1.55 19.80 -21.44
C ARG A 23 -1.53 20.87 -22.52
N PHE A 24 -2.16 22.03 -22.27
CA PHE A 24 -2.13 23.16 -23.22
C PHE A 24 -0.68 23.62 -23.49
N TRP A 25 0.08 23.82 -22.42
CA TRP A 25 1.48 24.23 -22.52
C TRP A 25 2.35 23.16 -23.21
N HIS A 26 2.18 21.91 -22.87
CA HIS A 26 2.93 20.80 -23.47
C HIS A 26 2.65 20.69 -24.99
N LYS A 27 1.38 20.83 -25.40
CA LYS A 27 1.00 20.78 -26.81
C LYS A 27 1.64 21.95 -27.59
N PHE A 28 1.70 23.12 -27.01
CA PHE A 28 2.42 24.25 -27.60
C PHE A 28 3.92 23.95 -27.78
N LEU A 29 4.55 23.38 -26.77
CA LEU A 29 5.97 22.97 -26.88
C LEU A 29 6.16 21.85 -27.90
N TYR A 30 5.20 20.95 -28.07
CA TYR A 30 5.24 19.93 -29.10
C TYR A 30 5.17 20.55 -30.50
N ASP A 31 4.29 21.51 -30.73
CA ASP A 31 4.18 22.23 -32.01
C ASP A 31 5.45 23.02 -32.33
N CYS A 32 6.20 23.44 -31.30
CA CYS A 32 7.52 24.07 -31.45
C CYS A 32 8.67 23.05 -31.62
N GLY A 33 8.41 21.74 -31.59
CA GLY A 33 9.44 20.68 -31.71
C GLY A 33 10.34 20.52 -30.47
N LEU A 34 9.94 21.03 -29.31
CA LEU A 34 10.74 21.04 -28.07
C LEU A 34 10.53 19.83 -27.16
N VAL A 35 9.46 19.07 -27.37
CA VAL A 35 9.15 17.85 -26.62
C VAL A 35 8.82 16.70 -27.57
N PRO A 36 9.07 15.42 -27.16
CA PRO A 36 8.99 14.28 -28.07
C PRO A 36 7.57 13.77 -28.31
N THR A 37 6.62 14.09 -27.43
CA THR A 37 5.25 13.55 -27.47
C THR A 37 4.20 14.64 -27.43
N LYS A 38 3.04 14.39 -28.04
CA LYS A 38 1.92 15.35 -28.06
C LYS A 38 1.21 15.45 -26.72
N GLU A 39 1.21 14.37 -25.92
CA GLU A 39 0.61 14.34 -24.58
C GLU A 39 1.69 14.22 -23.49
N PRO A 40 1.57 14.98 -22.39
CA PRO A 40 2.55 14.94 -21.30
C PRO A 40 2.45 13.71 -20.41
N TYR A 41 1.30 13.04 -20.38
CA TYR A 41 0.97 11.93 -19.48
C TYR A 41 0.51 10.70 -20.25
N ASN A 42 1.08 9.52 -19.93
CA ASN A 42 0.67 8.25 -20.52
C ASN A 42 -0.61 7.70 -19.88
N LYS A 43 -0.74 7.85 -18.57
CA LYS A 43 -1.87 7.37 -17.80
C LYS A 43 -2.33 8.42 -16.79
N ARG A 44 -3.63 8.50 -16.57
CA ARG A 44 -4.24 9.32 -15.52
C ARG A 44 -5.18 8.49 -14.66
N THR A 45 -5.06 8.67 -13.33
CA THR A 45 -6.06 8.22 -12.35
C THR A 45 -6.47 9.39 -11.46
N SER A 46 -7.67 9.31 -10.90
CA SER A 46 -8.14 10.24 -9.87
C SER A 46 -8.38 9.50 -8.58
N HIS A 47 -7.92 10.07 -7.48
CA HIS A 47 -8.29 9.59 -6.16
C HIS A 47 -9.60 10.23 -5.69
N GLY A 48 -10.26 9.58 -4.72
CA GLY A 48 -11.39 10.12 -4.00
C GLY A 48 -10.97 11.22 -3.02
N MET A 49 -11.93 11.68 -2.24
CA MET A 49 -11.73 12.71 -1.21
C MET A 49 -11.96 12.11 0.17
N ILE A 50 -11.11 12.46 1.13
CA ILE A 50 -11.33 12.12 2.53
C ILE A 50 -12.09 13.28 3.18
N LEU A 51 -13.25 12.98 3.73
CA LEU A 51 -14.09 13.90 4.46
C LEU A 51 -13.83 13.81 5.97
N ALA A 52 -14.21 14.82 6.73
CA ALA A 52 -14.23 14.75 8.18
C ALA A 52 -15.25 13.68 8.66
N GLU A 53 -15.20 13.32 9.95
CA GLU A 53 -16.09 12.30 10.53
C GLU A 53 -17.58 12.60 10.35
N ASN A 54 -17.95 13.89 10.31
CA ASN A 54 -19.33 14.35 10.09
C ASN A 54 -19.73 14.32 8.59
N GLY A 55 -18.89 13.82 7.69
CA GLY A 55 -19.14 13.77 6.25
C GLY A 55 -18.97 15.11 5.52
N GLU A 56 -18.47 16.14 6.19
CA GLU A 56 -18.20 17.43 5.56
C GLU A 56 -16.79 17.50 4.98
N LYS A 57 -16.62 18.31 3.92
CA LYS A 57 -15.30 18.60 3.36
C LYS A 57 -14.44 19.29 4.42
N MET A 58 -13.24 18.80 4.65
CA MET A 58 -12.27 19.42 5.53
C MET A 58 -11.87 20.80 5.02
N SER A 59 -11.89 21.79 5.92
CA SER A 59 -11.53 23.18 5.62
C SER A 59 -10.96 23.87 6.85
N LYS A 60 -9.88 24.63 6.66
CA LYS A 60 -9.28 25.44 7.74
C LYS A 60 -10.26 26.42 8.36
N SER A 61 -11.16 27.00 7.54
CA SER A 61 -12.18 27.94 8.02
C SER A 61 -13.26 27.29 8.91
N ARG A 62 -13.45 25.98 8.80
CA ARG A 62 -14.40 25.20 9.61
C ARG A 62 -13.75 24.57 10.84
N GLY A 63 -12.43 24.57 10.93
CA GLY A 63 -11.69 23.96 12.04
C GLY A 63 -11.79 22.43 12.10
N ASN A 64 -12.20 21.77 11.01
CA ASN A 64 -12.39 20.32 10.93
C ASN A 64 -11.28 19.61 10.13
N VAL A 65 -10.14 20.27 9.95
CA VAL A 65 -8.99 19.69 9.26
C VAL A 65 -8.23 18.77 10.22
N ILE A 66 -7.95 17.56 9.76
CA ILE A 66 -7.04 16.65 10.44
C ILE A 66 -5.64 16.93 9.91
N ASN A 67 -4.74 17.29 10.82
CA ASN A 67 -3.35 17.55 10.48
C ASN A 67 -2.58 16.22 10.43
N PRO A 68 -1.95 15.87 9.29
CA PRO A 68 -1.11 14.68 9.19
C PRO A 68 -0.01 14.60 10.23
N ASP A 69 0.63 15.72 10.59
CA ASP A 69 1.73 15.74 11.54
C ASP A 69 1.28 15.26 12.94
N ASP A 70 0.09 15.67 13.39
CA ASP A 70 -0.46 15.24 14.69
C ASP A 70 -0.72 13.73 14.73
N ILE A 71 -1.16 13.16 13.61
CA ILE A 71 -1.37 11.70 13.47
C ILE A 71 -0.04 10.97 13.42
N ILE A 72 0.93 11.51 12.70
CA ILE A 72 2.27 10.92 12.58
C ILE A 72 2.98 10.92 13.93
N ASP A 73 2.90 12.00 14.68
CA ASP A 73 3.49 12.12 16.01
C ASP A 73 2.86 11.16 17.02
N ALA A 74 1.54 10.95 16.92
CA ALA A 74 0.81 10.08 17.86
C ALA A 74 0.91 8.57 17.50
N TYR A 75 0.87 8.22 16.22
CA TYR A 75 0.69 6.82 15.77
C TYR A 75 1.75 6.34 14.79
N GLY A 76 2.62 7.22 14.30
CA GLY A 76 3.66 6.93 13.32
C GLY A 76 3.19 7.05 11.87
N ALA A 77 4.13 7.40 10.99
CA ALA A 77 3.87 7.63 9.56
C ALA A 77 3.33 6.37 8.84
N ASP A 78 3.80 5.18 9.21
CA ASP A 78 3.34 3.93 8.61
C ASP A 78 1.88 3.61 8.93
N THR A 79 1.44 3.93 10.14
CA THR A 79 0.02 3.79 10.51
C THR A 79 -0.85 4.71 9.67
N PHE A 80 -0.44 5.97 9.52
CA PHE A 80 -1.17 6.95 8.72
C PHE A 80 -1.25 6.55 7.25
N ARG A 81 -0.11 6.18 6.64
CA ARG A 81 -0.04 5.71 5.26
C ARG A 81 -0.95 4.49 5.01
N LEU A 82 -0.86 3.50 5.90
CA LEU A 82 -1.65 2.28 5.78
C LEU A 82 -3.14 2.55 5.97
N TYR A 83 -3.49 3.47 6.86
CA TYR A 83 -4.88 3.88 7.08
C TYR A 83 -5.47 4.55 5.83
N GLU A 84 -4.77 5.49 5.21
CA GLU A 84 -5.24 6.15 3.99
C GLU A 84 -5.45 5.17 2.83
N MET A 85 -4.61 4.12 2.74
CA MET A 85 -4.79 3.07 1.74
C MET A 85 -5.92 2.09 2.09
N PHE A 86 -6.32 2.00 3.35
CA PHE A 86 -7.32 1.05 3.84
C PHE A 86 -8.73 1.63 3.98
N ILE A 87 -8.87 2.94 4.20
CA ILE A 87 -10.13 3.61 4.57
C ILE A 87 -11.28 3.38 3.58
N GLY A 88 -10.97 3.16 2.30
CA GLY A 88 -11.97 2.92 1.25
C GLY A 88 -11.37 2.67 -0.12
N PRO A 89 -12.22 2.46 -1.14
CA PRO A 89 -11.75 2.39 -2.52
C PRO A 89 -11.05 3.68 -2.93
N PHE A 90 -9.93 3.54 -3.65
CA PHE A 90 -9.04 4.65 -3.99
C PHE A 90 -9.71 5.81 -4.72
N ASP A 91 -10.69 5.52 -5.57
CA ASP A 91 -11.41 6.48 -6.42
C ASP A 91 -12.73 7.00 -5.80
N GLN A 92 -13.07 6.57 -4.59
CA GLN A 92 -14.30 6.95 -3.91
C GLN A 92 -14.07 7.88 -2.74
N VAL A 93 -15.13 8.56 -2.34
CA VAL A 93 -15.15 9.39 -1.13
C VAL A 93 -15.17 8.48 0.10
N ALA A 94 -14.31 8.78 1.07
CA ALA A 94 -14.27 8.09 2.36
C ALA A 94 -14.40 9.11 3.51
N MET A 95 -14.97 8.67 4.63
CA MET A 95 -15.04 9.48 5.85
C MET A 95 -13.92 9.08 6.78
N TRP A 96 -13.29 10.06 7.41
CA TRP A 96 -12.30 9.82 8.47
C TRP A 96 -12.94 9.09 9.65
N SER A 97 -12.20 8.18 10.27
CA SER A 97 -12.61 7.45 11.47
C SER A 97 -11.43 7.17 12.38
N ASP A 98 -11.41 7.77 13.56
CA ASP A 98 -10.37 7.51 14.57
C ASP A 98 -10.39 6.07 15.05
N GLU A 99 -11.56 5.44 15.14
CA GLU A 99 -11.66 4.03 15.52
C GLU A 99 -10.97 3.11 14.51
N SER A 100 -11.17 3.38 13.22
CA SER A 100 -10.52 2.63 12.12
C SER A 100 -9.00 2.86 12.11
N LEU A 101 -8.55 4.09 12.36
CA LEU A 101 -7.13 4.42 12.53
C LEU A 101 -6.50 3.59 13.65
N MET A 102 -7.16 3.50 14.81
CA MET A 102 -6.71 2.70 15.95
C MET A 102 -6.67 1.21 15.61
N GLY A 103 -7.57 0.73 14.76
CA GLY A 103 -7.54 -0.63 14.22
C GLY A 103 -6.26 -0.90 13.41
N VAL A 104 -5.91 0.03 12.53
CA VAL A 104 -4.68 -0.05 11.72
C VAL A 104 -3.42 0.05 12.59
N TYR A 105 -3.38 0.95 13.57
CA TYR A 105 -2.28 1.05 14.53
C TYR A 105 -2.01 -0.28 15.25
N ARG A 106 -3.07 -0.93 15.75
CA ARG A 106 -2.95 -2.26 16.37
C ARG A 106 -2.46 -3.32 15.39
N PHE A 107 -2.87 -3.25 14.12
CA PHE A 107 -2.39 -4.15 13.08
C PHE A 107 -0.89 -3.97 12.81
N VAL A 108 -0.39 -2.75 12.70
CA VAL A 108 1.05 -2.43 12.55
C VAL A 108 1.83 -3.02 13.73
N GLY A 109 1.36 -2.82 14.96
CA GLY A 109 1.96 -3.44 16.17
C GLY A 109 1.92 -4.97 16.15
N LYS A 110 0.88 -5.57 15.57
CA LYS A 110 0.79 -7.02 15.40
C LYS A 110 1.86 -7.55 14.46
N VAL A 111 2.08 -6.89 13.32
CA VAL A 111 3.14 -7.24 12.36
C VAL A 111 4.52 -7.16 13.02
N PHE A 112 4.80 -6.07 13.76
CA PHE A 112 6.03 -5.94 14.53
C PHE A 112 6.24 -7.10 15.50
N ASN A 113 5.20 -7.51 16.22
CA ASN A 113 5.30 -8.58 17.22
C ASN A 113 5.47 -9.98 16.61
N LEU A 114 5.10 -10.21 15.34
CA LEU A 114 5.36 -11.49 14.65
C LEU A 114 6.84 -11.83 14.61
N PHE A 115 7.73 -10.83 14.56
CA PHE A 115 9.17 -11.02 14.57
C PHE A 115 9.65 -11.90 15.74
N LYS A 116 9.01 -11.80 16.90
CA LYS A 116 9.34 -12.60 18.09
C LYS A 116 9.12 -14.12 17.89
N LYS A 117 8.35 -14.47 16.86
CA LYS A 117 8.04 -15.87 16.51
C LYS A 117 8.87 -16.38 15.33
N VAL A 118 9.77 -15.56 14.75
CA VAL A 118 10.60 -15.98 13.61
C VAL A 118 11.81 -16.75 14.10
N TYR A 119 11.97 -17.98 13.60
CA TYR A 119 13.06 -18.89 13.96
C TYR A 119 13.78 -19.39 12.70
N LYS A 120 15.11 -19.29 12.66
CA LYS A 120 15.95 -19.62 11.49
C LYS A 120 15.96 -21.11 11.11
N ASP A 121 15.67 -21.99 12.06
CA ASP A 121 15.66 -23.44 11.90
C ASP A 121 14.30 -24.00 11.49
N VAL A 122 13.27 -23.15 11.38
CA VAL A 122 11.93 -23.54 10.97
C VAL A 122 11.78 -23.47 9.46
N LYS A 123 11.19 -24.51 8.87
CA LYS A 123 10.81 -24.54 7.44
C LYS A 123 9.28 -24.43 7.34
N PRO A 124 8.78 -23.74 6.30
CA PRO A 124 7.34 -23.63 6.09
C PRO A 124 6.73 -24.99 5.73
N SER A 125 5.55 -25.25 6.23
CA SER A 125 4.71 -26.39 5.81
C SER A 125 4.04 -26.09 4.46
N GLU A 126 3.43 -27.10 3.84
CA GLU A 126 2.66 -26.89 2.60
C GLU A 126 1.50 -25.91 2.81
N GLN A 127 0.87 -25.93 3.98
CA GLN A 127 -0.19 -25.00 4.34
C GLN A 127 0.33 -23.57 4.46
N ASP A 128 1.53 -23.39 5.04
CA ASP A 128 2.17 -22.07 5.15
C ASP A 128 2.50 -21.50 3.78
N LEU A 129 3.09 -22.34 2.89
CA LEU A 129 3.40 -21.95 1.51
C LEU A 129 2.12 -21.59 0.75
N ARG A 130 1.05 -22.34 0.93
CA ARG A 130 -0.25 -22.04 0.30
C ARG A 130 -0.77 -20.68 0.75
N ALA A 131 -0.79 -20.41 2.04
CA ALA A 131 -1.24 -19.12 2.59
C ALA A 131 -0.37 -17.96 2.06
N MET A 132 0.94 -18.15 1.99
CA MET A 132 1.90 -17.18 1.45
C MET A 132 1.64 -16.91 -0.02
N HIS A 133 1.59 -17.93 -0.87
CA HIS A 133 1.38 -17.77 -2.32
C HIS A 133 0.03 -17.16 -2.64
N LYS A 134 -1.02 -17.51 -1.90
CA LYS A 134 -2.34 -16.88 -2.01
C LYS A 134 -2.26 -15.39 -1.70
N CYS A 135 -1.61 -15.00 -0.61
CA CYS A 135 -1.41 -13.60 -0.25
C CYS A 135 -0.63 -12.84 -1.33
N ILE A 136 0.47 -13.40 -1.86
CA ILE A 136 1.25 -12.77 -2.93
C ILE A 136 0.38 -12.48 -4.16
N LEU A 137 -0.37 -13.46 -4.64
CA LEU A 137 -1.23 -13.32 -5.82
C LEU A 137 -2.31 -12.26 -5.59
N GLU A 138 -3.02 -12.34 -4.47
CA GLU A 138 -4.09 -11.41 -4.15
C GLU A 138 -3.59 -9.97 -3.98
N VAL A 139 -2.50 -9.76 -3.25
CA VAL A 139 -1.93 -8.41 -3.05
C VAL A 139 -1.42 -7.85 -4.36
N THR A 140 -0.70 -8.66 -5.15
CA THR A 140 -0.16 -8.22 -6.45
C THR A 140 -1.28 -7.75 -7.39
N GLU A 141 -2.32 -8.56 -7.56
CA GLU A 141 -3.46 -8.21 -8.42
C GLU A 141 -4.16 -6.93 -7.95
N ARG A 142 -4.40 -6.82 -6.64
CA ARG A 142 -5.12 -5.69 -6.06
C ARG A 142 -4.34 -4.38 -6.13
N VAL A 143 -3.03 -4.44 -5.92
CA VAL A 143 -2.15 -3.27 -6.07
C VAL A 143 -2.10 -2.81 -7.52
N ASP A 144 -1.98 -3.74 -8.48
CA ASP A 144 -1.98 -3.42 -9.91
C ASP A 144 -3.30 -2.74 -10.35
N GLN A 145 -4.42 -3.16 -9.75
CA GLN A 145 -5.75 -2.58 -9.97
C GLN A 145 -6.06 -1.34 -9.12
N MET A 146 -5.12 -0.81 -8.33
CA MET A 146 -5.34 0.30 -7.38
C MET A 146 -6.40 0.02 -6.30
N LYS A 147 -6.65 -1.25 -6.00
CA LYS A 147 -7.59 -1.70 -4.95
C LYS A 147 -6.85 -1.88 -3.61
N PHE A 148 -6.25 -0.81 -3.12
CA PHE A 148 -5.37 -0.85 -1.95
C PHE A 148 -6.08 -1.32 -0.69
N ASN A 149 -7.34 -0.91 -0.46
CA ASN A 149 -8.11 -1.33 0.70
C ASN A 149 -8.29 -2.86 0.77
N THR A 150 -8.54 -3.51 -0.36
CA THR A 150 -8.63 -4.97 -0.41
C THR A 150 -7.26 -5.65 -0.37
N ALA A 151 -6.21 -5.01 -0.89
CA ALA A 151 -4.84 -5.49 -0.71
C ALA A 151 -4.45 -5.53 0.78
N VAL A 152 -4.75 -4.47 1.53
CA VAL A 152 -4.54 -4.41 2.98
C VAL A 152 -5.35 -5.50 3.71
N SER A 153 -6.59 -5.75 3.29
CA SER A 153 -7.41 -6.84 3.85
C SER A 153 -6.77 -8.22 3.65
N SER A 154 -6.14 -8.47 2.48
CA SER A 154 -5.39 -9.71 2.24
C SER A 154 -4.15 -9.82 3.13
N LEU A 155 -3.42 -8.72 3.31
CA LEU A 155 -2.30 -8.66 4.26
C LEU A 155 -2.77 -8.95 5.69
N MET A 156 -3.90 -8.39 6.11
CA MET A 156 -4.49 -8.67 7.43
C MET A 156 -4.85 -10.15 7.61
N THR A 157 -5.41 -10.77 6.58
CA THR A 157 -5.73 -12.20 6.57
C THR A 157 -4.47 -13.05 6.73
N TYR A 158 -3.42 -12.73 6.00
CA TYR A 158 -2.14 -13.44 6.09
C TYR A 158 -1.45 -13.23 7.45
N VAL A 159 -1.45 -12.01 7.98
CA VAL A 159 -0.94 -11.71 9.34
C VAL A 159 -1.73 -12.46 10.41
N ASN A 160 -3.04 -12.60 10.25
CA ASN A 160 -3.87 -13.40 11.17
C ASN A 160 -3.46 -14.88 11.13
N TYR A 161 -3.23 -15.43 9.94
CA TYR A 161 -2.72 -16.79 9.77
C TYR A 161 -1.38 -16.97 10.49
N LEU A 162 -0.38 -16.11 10.18
CA LEU A 162 0.94 -16.17 10.83
C LEU A 162 0.87 -16.03 12.35
N SER A 163 -0.08 -15.24 12.84
CA SER A 163 -0.25 -15.04 14.29
C SER A 163 -0.70 -16.31 15.01
N GLY A 164 -1.38 -17.22 14.31
CA GLY A 164 -1.79 -18.53 14.83
C GLY A 164 -0.64 -19.54 14.94
N LEU A 165 0.48 -19.32 14.24
CA LEU A 165 1.63 -20.20 14.29
C LEU A 165 2.41 -19.99 15.60
N GLU A 166 2.95 -21.07 16.17
CA GLU A 166 3.88 -20.99 17.31
C GLU A 166 5.23 -20.41 16.85
N LYS A 167 5.73 -20.90 15.71
CA LYS A 167 6.99 -20.51 15.10
C LYS A 167 6.77 -20.18 13.64
N ILE A 168 7.44 -19.16 13.14
CA ILE A 168 7.33 -18.66 11.77
C ILE A 168 8.67 -18.89 11.05
N ALA A 169 8.63 -19.51 9.88
CA ALA A 169 9.78 -19.61 9.02
C ALA A 169 10.17 -18.22 8.49
N PRO A 170 11.47 -17.87 8.41
CA PRO A 170 11.91 -16.56 7.96
C PRO A 170 11.32 -16.15 6.61
N GLU A 171 11.28 -17.05 5.65
CA GLU A 171 10.73 -16.84 4.31
C GLU A 171 9.29 -16.29 4.32
N LEU A 172 8.45 -16.75 5.25
CA LEU A 172 7.06 -16.31 5.37
C LEU A 172 6.98 -14.85 5.83
N TYR A 173 7.83 -14.48 6.78
CA TYR A 173 7.86 -13.12 7.34
C TYR A 173 8.56 -12.16 6.37
N GLU A 174 9.65 -12.57 5.74
CA GLU A 174 10.34 -11.80 4.69
C GLU A 174 9.41 -11.47 3.52
N THR A 175 8.61 -12.44 3.09
CA THR A 175 7.58 -12.22 2.06
C THR A 175 6.54 -11.19 2.52
N LEU A 176 6.07 -11.29 3.76
CA LEU A 176 5.16 -10.29 4.34
C LEU A 176 5.78 -8.89 4.29
N LEU A 177 7.05 -8.73 4.70
CA LEU A 177 7.72 -7.44 4.71
C LEU A 177 7.85 -6.83 3.31
N LYS A 178 8.19 -7.65 2.30
CA LYS A 178 8.23 -7.20 0.90
C LYS A 178 6.86 -6.71 0.41
N LEU A 179 5.79 -7.44 0.72
CA LEU A 179 4.43 -7.04 0.35
C LEU A 179 3.93 -5.81 1.11
N MET A 180 4.38 -5.61 2.35
CA MET A 180 4.00 -4.47 3.16
C MET A 180 4.82 -3.21 2.89
N CYS A 181 6.01 -3.34 2.31
CA CYS A 181 6.94 -2.22 2.10
C CYS A 181 6.30 -1.00 1.40
N PRO A 182 5.45 -1.13 0.36
CA PRO A 182 4.79 0.03 -0.24
C PRO A 182 3.84 0.78 0.71
N PHE A 183 3.27 0.08 1.69
CA PHE A 183 2.30 0.63 2.65
C PHE A 183 2.99 1.13 3.91
N THR A 184 3.91 0.35 4.46
CA THR A 184 4.58 0.58 5.76
C THR A 184 6.10 0.47 5.60
N PRO A 185 6.75 1.40 4.87
CA PRO A 185 8.16 1.29 4.52
C PRO A 185 9.08 1.27 5.74
N HIS A 186 8.81 2.07 6.77
CA HIS A 186 9.69 2.17 7.94
C HIS A 186 9.67 0.87 8.76
N LEU A 187 8.48 0.31 8.99
CA LEU A 187 8.33 -0.99 9.66
C LEU A 187 9.01 -2.10 8.87
N ALA A 188 8.79 -2.13 7.55
CA ALA A 188 9.35 -3.15 6.69
C ALA A 188 10.89 -3.12 6.69
N GLU A 189 11.51 -1.94 6.55
CA GLU A 189 12.96 -1.77 6.58
C GLU A 189 13.55 -2.14 7.95
N GLU A 190 12.94 -1.68 9.04
CA GLU A 190 13.41 -2.00 10.39
C GLU A 190 13.37 -3.50 10.66
N MET A 191 12.28 -4.17 10.29
CA MET A 191 12.18 -5.62 10.52
C MET A 191 13.08 -6.42 9.59
N TRP A 192 13.31 -5.94 8.36
CA TRP A 192 14.24 -6.52 7.40
C TRP A 192 15.68 -6.49 7.93
N ALA A 193 16.11 -5.34 8.46
CA ALA A 193 17.40 -5.19 9.10
C ALA A 193 17.56 -6.09 10.33
N ARG A 194 16.50 -6.24 11.15
CA ARG A 194 16.51 -7.13 12.33
C ARG A 194 16.60 -8.61 11.98
N LEU A 195 16.13 -9.03 10.80
CA LEU A 195 16.35 -10.37 10.29
C LEU A 195 17.81 -10.64 9.92
N GLY A 196 18.62 -9.60 9.81
CA GLY A 196 20.05 -9.67 9.50
C GLY A 196 20.40 -9.39 8.05
N HIS A 197 19.47 -8.85 7.27
CA HIS A 197 19.74 -8.39 5.90
C HIS A 197 20.51 -7.07 5.88
N ASN A 198 21.45 -6.95 4.93
CA ASN A 198 22.23 -5.72 4.72
C ASN A 198 21.72 -4.88 3.54
N SER A 199 20.78 -5.42 2.75
CA SER A 199 20.07 -4.70 1.69
C SER A 199 18.85 -3.96 2.25
N LEU A 200 18.32 -2.99 1.49
CA LEU A 200 17.04 -2.38 1.78
C LEU A 200 15.92 -3.26 1.19
N VAL A 201 14.83 -3.47 1.93
CA VAL A 201 13.69 -4.27 1.43
C VAL A 201 13.06 -3.64 0.20
N ILE A 202 13.07 -2.32 0.08
CA ILE A 202 12.53 -1.60 -1.08
C ILE A 202 13.29 -1.89 -2.39
N THR A 203 14.55 -2.33 -2.30
CA THR A 203 15.37 -2.72 -3.47
C THR A 203 15.22 -4.19 -3.84
N GLU A 204 14.55 -4.98 -3.00
CA GLU A 204 14.32 -6.39 -3.25
C GLU A 204 13.27 -6.60 -4.35
N SER A 205 13.40 -7.72 -5.06
CA SER A 205 12.40 -8.08 -6.06
C SER A 205 11.05 -8.36 -5.42
N TRP A 206 9.98 -7.88 -6.09
CA TRP A 206 8.62 -8.22 -5.70
C TRP A 206 8.41 -9.73 -5.71
N PRO A 207 7.80 -10.34 -4.66
CA PRO A 207 7.63 -11.77 -4.59
C PRO A 207 6.70 -12.31 -5.68
N LYS A 208 7.03 -13.48 -6.22
CA LYS A 208 6.23 -14.13 -7.27
C LYS A 208 5.34 -15.21 -6.66
N GLY A 209 4.03 -15.07 -6.83
CA GLY A 209 3.06 -16.08 -6.43
C GLY A 209 3.01 -17.26 -7.41
N ASP A 210 2.86 -18.48 -6.89
CA ASP A 210 2.57 -19.67 -7.69
C ASP A 210 1.10 -20.06 -7.50
N ALA A 211 0.32 -19.99 -8.59
CA ALA A 211 -1.10 -20.31 -8.58
C ALA A 211 -1.39 -21.78 -8.26
N LYS A 212 -0.46 -22.69 -8.55
CA LYS A 212 -0.63 -24.12 -8.21
C LYS A 212 -0.49 -24.35 -6.70
N LEU A 213 0.46 -23.64 -6.06
CA LEU A 213 0.67 -23.74 -4.63
C LEU A 213 -0.41 -23.00 -3.83
N ALA A 214 -1.05 -21.99 -4.42
CA ALA A 214 -2.12 -21.22 -3.79
C ALA A 214 -3.48 -21.94 -3.75
N GLN A 215 -3.65 -23.03 -4.50
CA GLN A 215 -4.93 -23.76 -4.57
C GLN A 215 -5.19 -24.59 -3.32
N ASP A 216 -6.42 -24.55 -2.82
CA ASP A 216 -6.86 -25.48 -1.79
C ASP A 216 -6.93 -26.89 -2.37
N ASN A 217 -6.43 -27.88 -1.63
CA ASN A 217 -6.66 -29.28 -1.97
C ASN A 217 -8.17 -29.55 -1.84
N VAL A 218 -8.91 -29.38 -2.92
CA VAL A 218 -10.30 -29.81 -2.98
C VAL A 218 -10.26 -31.34 -2.99
N VAL A 219 -10.48 -31.93 -1.83
CA VAL A 219 -10.81 -33.36 -1.75
C VAL A 219 -12.23 -33.48 -2.32
N THR A 220 -12.33 -33.92 -3.57
CA THR A 220 -13.59 -34.34 -4.20
C THR A 220 -14.05 -35.68 -3.61
#